data_77ad47d40c9026c9466ca95fbe753824
#
_entry.id   77ad47d40c9026c9466ca95fbe753824
#
_cell.length_a   1.000
_cell.length_b   1.000
_cell.length_c   1.000
_cell.angle_alpha   90.00
_cell.angle_beta   90.00
_cell.angle_gamma   90.00
#
_symmetry.space_group_name_H-M   'P 1'
#
loop_
_entity.id
_entity.type
_entity.pdbx_description
1 polymer ?
#
loop_
_entity_poly.entity_id
_entity_poly.type
_entity_poly.pdbx_seq_one_letter_code
_entity_poly.pdbx_strand_id
1 'polypeptide(L)'
;MKQAPLIVAAGGINAAGRTSGHRGYQRLVFPHLSAGDVDATMQDLAVRMGLGALWRSDAAAARRQVLDGTLVRDASGERPWLAGRPVRSAALLPRGFDPGALYPSRNHPAGIRMTVYAMADALASLGLSWDSVCRLVGPDRVAVYAGSSIGQIDAFSMTSLVQQAMAGKRVSTKLLPLSFPEMPADFINGYILHSIGRTGASLGACASFLYNLRQGVEDIQSGRAQVAIIGGAEAPIEPPVLDGFAAMGALATTDKLPLGDDGQPDYRRACQPFGRSAGFVLGESAQVLILMADELALALGANVMGMVADVFVQADGAKKSITEPGIGNHISMLKAAALARLLLDGRGSLYVHAHGTGTPLNCATEAAILKSVAEMLGTARLAVTSIKPFVGHSLGTAAGDQIAAALGAWRHGWVPGITTIDQVAESAAGTSLDVLTEAREIGAAEAVIVNAKGFGGNNASAVLLGPEPTLARLAARYGEAALAAYRRRLEGTLHRIADADDNACQGKEIVRYQPGGGVDHDGGRVRVEADGLHVDGYLHPIALPDGEALRAYFGGRR
;
A
#
# COMPACT_ATOMS: atom_id res chain seq x y z
N MET A 1 -20.14 -10.04 18.65
CA MET A 1 -18.69 -10.39 18.54
C MET A 1 -18.04 -9.39 17.60
N LYS A 2 -16.76 -9.01 17.82
CA LYS A 2 -16.06 -8.14 16.86
C LYS A 2 -15.91 -8.83 15.50
N GLN A 3 -16.10 -8.10 14.40
CA GLN A 3 -15.91 -8.61 13.05
C GLN A 3 -14.40 -8.61 12.70
N ALA A 4 -13.96 -9.60 11.94
CA ALA A 4 -12.57 -9.67 11.51
C ALA A 4 -12.35 -8.91 10.19
N PRO A 5 -11.36 -8.00 10.10
CA PRO A 5 -11.06 -7.26 8.89
C PRO A 5 -10.22 -8.12 7.93
N LEU A 6 -10.88 -8.74 6.97
CA LEU A 6 -10.23 -9.60 5.96
C LEU A 6 -9.74 -8.76 4.78
N ILE A 7 -8.52 -9.00 4.33
CA ILE A 7 -7.99 -8.45 3.08
C ILE A 7 -8.56 -9.29 1.94
N VAL A 8 -9.36 -8.69 1.07
CA VAL A 8 -10.05 -9.40 -0.01
C VAL A 8 -9.64 -8.94 -1.41
N ALA A 9 -8.94 -7.81 -1.51
CA ALA A 9 -8.34 -7.33 -2.75
C ALA A 9 -7.16 -6.39 -2.46
N ALA A 10 -6.23 -6.34 -3.40
CA ALA A 10 -5.14 -5.38 -3.44
C ALA A 10 -4.92 -4.92 -4.88
N GLY A 11 -4.72 -3.64 -5.07
CA GLY A 11 -4.41 -3.07 -6.38
C GLY A 11 -3.48 -1.87 -6.26
N GLY A 12 -2.81 -1.53 -7.34
CA GLY A 12 -1.87 -0.44 -7.33
C GLY A 12 -0.79 -0.54 -8.39
N ILE A 13 0.17 0.35 -8.26
CA ILE A 13 1.34 0.44 -9.15
C ILE A 13 2.52 1.03 -8.39
N ASN A 14 3.71 0.53 -8.63
CA ASN A 14 4.98 1.12 -8.18
C ASN A 14 6.07 0.85 -9.24
N ALA A 15 7.32 1.12 -8.92
CA ALA A 15 8.44 0.91 -9.84
C ALA A 15 8.59 -0.55 -10.30
N ALA A 16 8.16 -1.52 -9.51
CA ALA A 16 8.21 -2.92 -9.86
C ALA A 16 7.09 -3.35 -10.82
N GLY A 17 5.99 -2.61 -10.88
CA GLY A 17 4.84 -2.89 -11.72
C GLY A 17 3.52 -2.91 -10.96
N ARG A 18 2.51 -3.51 -11.58
CA ARG A 18 1.14 -3.61 -11.09
C ARG A 18 1.04 -4.51 -9.85
N THR A 19 0.16 -4.14 -8.91
CA THR A 19 0.00 -4.86 -7.63
C THR A 19 -0.92 -6.06 -7.75
N SER A 20 -2.06 -5.94 -8.43
CA SER A 20 -2.95 -7.08 -8.63
C SER A 20 -2.25 -8.19 -9.45
N GLY A 21 -2.68 -9.44 -9.30
CA GLY A 21 -1.97 -10.59 -9.84
C GLY A 21 -0.53 -10.77 -9.29
N HIS A 22 -0.14 -9.96 -8.28
CA HIS A 22 1.19 -9.93 -7.66
C HIS A 22 2.34 -9.59 -8.63
N ARG A 23 2.06 -8.91 -9.76
CA ARG A 23 3.02 -8.68 -10.84
C ARG A 23 4.25 -7.89 -10.39
N GLY A 24 4.05 -6.80 -9.63
CA GLY A 24 5.15 -6.04 -9.04
C GLY A 24 6.00 -6.86 -8.07
N TYR A 25 5.35 -7.66 -7.20
CA TYR A 25 6.07 -8.55 -6.28
C TYR A 25 6.86 -9.62 -7.04
N GLN A 26 6.27 -10.28 -8.03
CA GLN A 26 6.90 -11.35 -8.80
C GLN A 26 8.24 -10.89 -9.39
N ARG A 27 8.36 -9.64 -9.81
CA ARG A 27 9.61 -9.07 -10.30
C ARG A 27 10.75 -9.09 -9.28
N LEU A 28 10.43 -9.05 -7.99
CA LEU A 28 11.43 -9.06 -6.90
C LEU A 28 12.01 -10.46 -6.63
N VAL A 29 11.33 -11.50 -7.12
CA VAL A 29 11.67 -12.91 -6.85
C VAL A 29 11.71 -13.76 -8.13
N PHE A 30 11.91 -13.17 -9.30
CA PHE A 30 11.92 -13.85 -10.61
C PHE A 30 12.70 -15.19 -10.66
N PRO A 31 13.90 -15.31 -10.07
CA PRO A 31 14.66 -16.56 -10.15
C PRO A 31 13.96 -17.77 -9.50
N HIS A 32 12.94 -17.51 -8.67
CA HIS A 32 12.26 -18.52 -7.87
C HIS A 32 10.84 -18.84 -8.36
N LEU A 33 10.41 -18.23 -9.46
CA LEU A 33 9.06 -18.38 -9.99
C LEU A 33 8.98 -19.39 -11.14
N SER A 34 7.77 -19.87 -11.41
CA SER A 34 7.51 -20.65 -12.61
C SER A 34 7.75 -19.81 -13.87
N ALA A 35 8.10 -20.48 -14.98
CA ALA A 35 8.28 -19.80 -16.26
C ALA A 35 7.00 -19.05 -16.70
N GLY A 36 5.81 -19.60 -16.39
CA GLY A 36 4.53 -18.97 -16.69
C GLY A 36 4.30 -17.66 -15.92
N ASP A 37 4.65 -17.62 -14.62
CA ASP A 37 4.55 -16.40 -13.80
C ASP A 37 5.51 -15.31 -14.29
N VAL A 38 6.75 -15.71 -14.63
CA VAL A 38 7.75 -14.80 -15.20
C VAL A 38 7.24 -14.23 -16.53
N ASP A 39 6.70 -15.08 -17.41
CA ASP A 39 6.16 -14.66 -18.70
C ASP A 39 5.00 -13.69 -18.57
N ALA A 40 4.03 -13.98 -17.74
CA ALA A 40 2.88 -13.12 -17.49
C ALA A 40 3.31 -11.76 -16.91
N THR A 41 4.28 -11.74 -16.00
CA THR A 41 4.83 -10.50 -15.43
C THR A 41 5.60 -9.69 -16.47
N MET A 42 6.39 -10.33 -17.32
CA MET A 42 7.10 -9.66 -18.40
C MET A 42 6.15 -9.09 -19.44
N GLN A 43 5.07 -9.80 -19.75
CA GLN A 43 4.02 -9.32 -20.65
C GLN A 43 3.31 -8.09 -20.06
N ASP A 44 2.89 -8.13 -18.78
CA ASP A 44 2.27 -7.01 -18.09
C ASP A 44 3.18 -5.77 -18.11
N LEU A 45 4.46 -5.94 -17.79
CA LEU A 45 5.45 -4.86 -17.83
C LEU A 45 5.65 -4.32 -19.26
N ALA A 46 5.73 -5.19 -20.27
CA ALA A 46 5.86 -4.77 -21.68
C ALA A 46 4.64 -3.90 -22.08
N VAL A 47 3.45 -4.26 -21.67
CA VAL A 47 2.24 -3.45 -21.91
C VAL A 47 2.35 -2.09 -21.22
N ARG A 48 2.73 -2.05 -19.93
CA ARG A 48 2.92 -0.80 -19.18
C ARG A 48 3.99 0.09 -19.82
N MET A 49 5.04 -0.48 -20.34
CA MET A 49 6.12 0.26 -21.01
C MET A 49 5.81 0.64 -22.48
N GLY A 50 4.58 0.42 -22.95
CA GLY A 50 4.21 0.69 -24.35
C GLY A 50 4.80 -0.29 -25.36
N LEU A 51 5.36 -1.40 -24.91
CA LEU A 51 5.99 -2.44 -25.73
C LEU A 51 5.03 -3.58 -26.11
N GLY A 52 3.73 -3.45 -25.89
CA GLY A 52 2.76 -4.52 -26.12
C GLY A 52 2.68 -4.98 -27.58
N ALA A 53 2.90 -4.10 -28.55
CA ALA A 53 2.99 -4.47 -29.97
C ALA A 53 4.26 -5.29 -30.24
N LEU A 54 5.41 -4.87 -29.70
CA LEU A 54 6.66 -5.59 -29.81
C LEU A 54 6.59 -6.95 -29.09
N TRP A 55 5.95 -7.05 -27.96
CA TRP A 55 5.71 -8.32 -27.27
C TRP A 55 5.01 -9.35 -28.16
N ARG A 56 4.00 -8.91 -28.89
CA ARG A 56 3.24 -9.79 -29.82
C ARG A 56 4.03 -10.19 -31.06
N SER A 57 4.94 -9.36 -31.55
CA SER A 57 5.72 -9.62 -32.76
C SER A 57 7.10 -10.26 -32.47
N ASP A 58 7.76 -9.85 -31.39
CA ASP A 58 9.06 -10.35 -30.93
C ASP A 58 9.16 -10.23 -29.41
N ALA A 59 8.65 -11.25 -28.70
CA ALA A 59 8.66 -11.30 -27.25
C ALA A 59 10.09 -11.29 -26.67
N ALA A 60 11.07 -11.85 -27.38
CA ALA A 60 12.45 -11.86 -26.91
C ALA A 60 13.08 -10.46 -26.93
N ALA A 61 12.81 -9.67 -27.98
CA ALA A 61 13.24 -8.28 -28.04
C ALA A 61 12.55 -7.41 -26.97
N ALA A 62 11.24 -7.60 -26.77
CA ALA A 62 10.49 -6.92 -25.73
C ALA A 62 11.03 -7.24 -24.32
N ARG A 63 11.33 -8.52 -24.03
CA ARG A 63 11.92 -8.96 -22.76
C ARG A 63 13.25 -8.27 -22.46
N ARG A 64 14.15 -8.16 -23.46
CA ARG A 64 15.42 -7.44 -23.26
C ARG A 64 15.18 -5.99 -22.83
N GLN A 65 14.25 -5.27 -23.47
CA GLN A 65 13.93 -3.89 -23.13
C GLN A 65 13.26 -3.77 -21.76
N VAL A 66 12.40 -4.71 -21.38
CA VAL A 66 11.78 -4.74 -20.04
C VAL A 66 12.84 -4.98 -18.96
N LEU A 67 13.80 -5.89 -19.19
CA LEU A 67 14.87 -6.19 -18.24
C LEU A 67 15.85 -5.02 -18.09
N ASP A 68 16.13 -4.28 -19.16
CA ASP A 68 16.93 -3.05 -19.12
C ASP A 68 16.23 -1.90 -18.36
N GLY A 69 14.92 -2.00 -18.18
CA GLY A 69 14.14 -1.12 -17.32
C GLY A 69 14.38 -1.39 -15.84
N THR A 70 15.50 -0.94 -15.29
CA THR A 70 15.83 -1.12 -13.86
C THR A 70 14.82 -0.46 -12.94
N LEU A 71 14.62 -1.03 -11.73
CA LEU A 71 13.67 -0.54 -10.74
C LEU A 71 14.10 0.81 -10.17
N VAL A 72 15.19 0.83 -9.40
CA VAL A 72 15.89 2.06 -9.01
C VAL A 72 16.94 2.38 -10.07
N ARG A 73 16.94 3.62 -10.56
CA ARG A 73 17.78 4.02 -11.70
C ARG A 73 18.21 5.48 -11.64
N ASP A 74 19.15 5.87 -12.47
CA ASP A 74 19.37 7.29 -12.77
C ASP A 74 18.12 7.83 -13.48
N ALA A 75 17.40 8.69 -12.79
CA ALA A 75 16.16 9.25 -13.30
C ALA A 75 16.36 10.48 -14.18
N SER A 76 17.60 10.94 -14.40
CA SER A 76 17.88 12.18 -15.18
C SER A 76 17.45 12.06 -16.65
N GLY A 77 17.41 10.84 -17.20
CA GLY A 77 16.89 10.61 -18.54
C GLY A 77 15.37 10.78 -18.68
N GLU A 78 14.61 10.58 -17.61
CA GLU A 78 13.15 10.72 -17.58
C GLU A 78 12.70 12.01 -16.89
N ARG A 79 13.57 12.60 -16.06
CA ARG A 79 13.40 13.87 -15.36
C ARG A 79 14.63 14.75 -15.64
N PRO A 80 14.70 15.46 -16.79
CA PRO A 80 15.91 16.19 -17.20
C PRO A 80 16.41 17.22 -16.18
N TRP A 81 15.52 17.76 -15.35
CA TRP A 81 15.88 18.69 -14.28
C TRP A 81 16.73 18.06 -13.17
N LEU A 82 16.87 16.72 -13.13
CA LEU A 82 17.81 16.01 -12.24
C LEU A 82 19.25 16.05 -12.74
N ALA A 83 19.48 16.36 -14.00
CA ALA A 83 20.83 16.45 -14.55
C ALA A 83 21.65 17.50 -13.77
N GLY A 84 22.85 17.11 -13.34
CA GLY A 84 23.72 17.97 -12.53
C GLY A 84 23.37 18.06 -11.04
N ARG A 85 22.29 17.45 -10.58
CA ARG A 85 21.97 17.38 -9.14
C ARG A 85 22.76 16.27 -8.43
N PRO A 86 23.05 16.43 -7.13
CA PRO A 86 23.77 15.41 -6.35
C PRO A 86 22.92 14.14 -6.16
N VAL A 87 21.59 14.23 -6.18
CA VAL A 87 20.66 13.11 -6.07
C VAL A 87 19.98 12.89 -7.42
N ARG A 88 20.23 11.73 -8.03
CA ARG A 88 19.64 11.34 -9.32
C ARG A 88 18.92 10.00 -9.25
N SER A 89 19.14 9.22 -8.17
CA SER A 89 18.48 7.93 -7.96
C SER A 89 17.01 8.13 -7.67
N ALA A 90 16.14 7.44 -8.41
CA ALA A 90 14.71 7.35 -8.11
C ALA A 90 14.12 6.01 -8.56
N ALA A 91 13.02 5.61 -7.91
CA ALA A 91 12.18 4.49 -8.32
C ALA A 91 10.90 5.05 -8.96
N LEU A 92 10.98 5.34 -10.25
CA LEU A 92 9.85 5.80 -11.06
C LEU A 92 8.97 4.63 -11.47
N LEU A 93 7.71 4.89 -11.80
CA LEU A 93 6.83 3.90 -12.45
C LEU A 93 7.52 3.23 -13.65
N PRO A 94 7.03 2.09 -14.14
CA PRO A 94 7.57 1.46 -15.35
C PRO A 94 7.72 2.49 -16.48
N ARG A 95 8.87 2.48 -17.17
CA ARG A 95 9.23 3.51 -18.14
C ARG A 95 8.14 3.70 -19.20
N GLY A 96 7.67 4.94 -19.36
CA GLY A 96 6.64 5.31 -20.34
C GLY A 96 5.20 5.04 -19.87
N PHE A 97 4.99 4.48 -18.68
CA PHE A 97 3.63 4.27 -18.16
C PHE A 97 3.03 5.57 -17.61
N ASP A 98 1.91 5.98 -18.19
CA ASP A 98 1.06 7.05 -17.64
C ASP A 98 -0.32 6.48 -17.28
N PRO A 99 -0.63 6.28 -15.99
CA PRO A 99 -1.97 5.85 -15.56
C PRO A 99 -3.09 6.76 -16.06
N GLY A 100 -2.77 8.04 -16.27
CA GLY A 100 -3.71 9.04 -16.76
C GLY A 100 -4.14 8.85 -18.22
N ALA A 101 -3.41 8.06 -19.00
CA ALA A 101 -3.79 7.74 -20.37
C ALA A 101 -4.98 6.75 -20.46
N LEU A 102 -5.31 6.06 -19.36
CA LEU A 102 -6.32 5.01 -19.32
C LEU A 102 -7.75 5.52 -19.03
N TYR A 103 -7.90 6.81 -18.73
CA TYR A 103 -9.19 7.42 -18.42
C TYR A 103 -9.15 8.94 -18.69
N PRO A 104 -10.30 9.66 -18.70
CA PRO A 104 -10.32 11.11 -18.93
C PRO A 104 -9.67 11.92 -17.79
N SER A 105 -8.34 11.93 -17.69
CA SER A 105 -7.54 12.46 -16.58
C SER A 105 -7.05 13.90 -16.79
N ARG A 106 -7.62 14.65 -17.71
CA ARG A 106 -7.15 16.00 -18.05
C ARG A 106 -7.00 16.88 -16.80
N ASN A 107 -5.80 17.41 -16.59
CA ASN A 107 -5.42 18.26 -15.46
C ASN A 107 -5.40 17.55 -14.08
N HIS A 108 -5.36 16.22 -14.02
CA HIS A 108 -5.18 15.52 -12.76
C HIS A 108 -3.68 15.47 -12.39
N PRO A 109 -3.32 15.76 -11.14
CA PRO A 109 -1.98 15.53 -10.61
C PRO A 109 -1.55 14.06 -10.73
N ALA A 110 -0.25 13.81 -10.77
CA ALA A 110 0.31 12.47 -10.94
C ALA A 110 -0.16 11.49 -9.85
N GLY A 111 -0.19 11.91 -8.57
CA GLY A 111 -0.69 11.08 -7.47
C GLY A 111 -2.17 10.72 -7.63
N ILE A 112 -2.99 11.63 -8.15
CA ILE A 112 -4.41 11.36 -8.43
C ILE A 112 -4.58 10.39 -9.60
N ARG A 113 -3.77 10.53 -10.67
CA ARG A 113 -3.79 9.56 -11.78
C ARG A 113 -3.47 8.15 -11.30
N MET A 114 -2.45 8.02 -10.46
CA MET A 114 -2.10 6.75 -9.83
C MET A 114 -3.20 6.25 -8.87
N THR A 115 -3.87 7.13 -8.12
CA THR A 115 -4.98 6.77 -7.22
C THR A 115 -6.14 6.13 -8.00
N VAL A 116 -6.57 6.75 -9.09
CA VAL A 116 -7.67 6.25 -9.93
C VAL A 116 -7.31 4.88 -10.52
N TYR A 117 -6.08 4.74 -11.01
CA TYR A 117 -5.57 3.46 -11.50
C TYR A 117 -5.54 2.40 -10.40
N ALA A 118 -4.96 2.72 -9.24
CA ALA A 118 -4.81 1.78 -8.13
C ALA A 118 -6.16 1.27 -7.61
N MET A 119 -7.17 2.15 -7.54
CA MET A 119 -8.51 1.75 -7.13
C MET A 119 -9.18 0.87 -8.20
N ALA A 120 -9.02 1.18 -9.49
CA ALA A 120 -9.55 0.35 -10.56
C ALA A 120 -8.90 -1.05 -10.57
N ASP A 121 -7.58 -1.13 -10.36
CA ASP A 121 -6.82 -2.37 -10.24
C ASP A 121 -7.28 -3.20 -9.01
N ALA A 122 -7.55 -2.54 -7.87
CA ALA A 122 -8.08 -3.19 -6.68
C ALA A 122 -9.51 -3.75 -6.91
N LEU A 123 -10.38 -3.01 -7.60
CA LEU A 123 -11.72 -3.50 -7.95
C LEU A 123 -11.65 -4.69 -8.92
N ALA A 124 -10.73 -4.68 -9.87
CA ALA A 124 -10.49 -5.81 -10.76
C ALA A 124 -10.04 -7.06 -9.97
N SER A 125 -9.12 -6.89 -9.03
CA SER A 125 -8.62 -7.97 -8.16
C SER A 125 -9.63 -8.47 -7.13
N LEU A 126 -10.71 -7.72 -6.87
CA LEU A 126 -11.79 -8.16 -5.99
C LEU A 126 -12.60 -9.32 -6.60
N GLY A 127 -12.72 -9.37 -7.93
CA GLY A 127 -13.48 -10.40 -8.65
C GLY A 127 -14.98 -10.41 -8.35
N LEU A 128 -15.49 -9.36 -7.69
CA LEU A 128 -16.91 -9.15 -7.39
C LEU A 128 -17.38 -7.85 -8.04
N SER A 129 -18.59 -7.85 -8.56
CA SER A 129 -19.21 -6.60 -9.01
C SER A 129 -19.39 -5.66 -7.82
N TRP A 130 -18.90 -4.43 -7.94
CA TRP A 130 -19.08 -3.42 -6.89
C TRP A 130 -20.56 -3.15 -6.60
N ASP A 131 -21.40 -3.13 -7.62
CA ASP A 131 -22.84 -2.96 -7.44
C ASP A 131 -23.48 -4.14 -6.66
N SER A 132 -22.92 -5.35 -6.77
CA SER A 132 -23.36 -6.49 -5.95
C SER A 132 -22.95 -6.35 -4.50
N VAL A 133 -21.78 -5.79 -4.23
CA VAL A 133 -21.35 -5.45 -2.86
C VAL A 133 -22.29 -4.38 -2.28
N CYS A 134 -22.53 -3.29 -3.01
CA CYS A 134 -23.41 -2.19 -2.57
C CYS A 134 -24.86 -2.63 -2.30
N ARG A 135 -25.34 -3.69 -2.95
CA ARG A 135 -26.68 -4.23 -2.66
C ARG A 135 -26.79 -4.93 -1.30
N LEU A 136 -25.69 -5.34 -0.72
CA LEU A 136 -25.66 -6.05 0.58
C LEU A 136 -25.16 -5.18 1.73
N VAL A 137 -24.56 -4.05 1.42
CA VAL A 137 -23.92 -3.16 2.39
C VAL A 137 -24.76 -1.91 2.59
N GLY A 138 -24.96 -1.50 3.84
CA GLY A 138 -25.62 -0.22 4.13
C GLY A 138 -24.86 0.96 3.50
N PRO A 139 -25.58 2.00 3.03
CA PRO A 139 -24.97 3.11 2.29
C PRO A 139 -23.82 3.81 3.02
N ASP A 140 -23.93 3.91 4.33
CA ASP A 140 -22.95 4.53 5.23
C ASP A 140 -21.88 3.56 5.78
N ARG A 141 -21.91 2.28 5.35
CA ARG A 141 -21.02 1.22 5.86
C ARG A 141 -19.85 0.88 4.94
N VAL A 142 -19.61 1.69 3.91
CA VAL A 142 -18.39 1.67 3.11
C VAL A 142 -17.50 2.81 3.57
N ALA A 143 -16.36 2.53 4.17
CA ALA A 143 -15.40 3.54 4.57
C ALA A 143 -14.27 3.68 3.53
N VAL A 144 -13.78 4.90 3.29
CA VAL A 144 -12.64 5.18 2.41
C VAL A 144 -11.63 6.03 3.15
N TYR A 145 -10.46 5.47 3.42
CA TYR A 145 -9.34 6.13 4.09
C TYR A 145 -8.11 6.10 3.19
N ALA A 146 -7.88 7.20 2.48
CA ALA A 146 -6.78 7.30 1.52
C ALA A 146 -6.20 8.71 1.47
N GLY A 147 -4.89 8.84 1.27
CA GLY A 147 -4.24 10.14 1.23
C GLY A 147 -2.83 10.12 0.68
N SER A 148 -2.25 11.32 0.57
CA SER A 148 -0.84 11.55 0.28
C SER A 148 -0.20 12.28 1.46
N SER A 149 0.96 11.83 1.91
CA SER A 149 1.65 12.47 3.05
C SER A 149 2.23 13.84 2.74
N ILE A 150 2.47 14.12 1.46
CA ILE A 150 3.00 15.39 0.97
C ILE A 150 1.98 16.23 0.18
N GLY A 151 0.78 15.69 -0.05
CA GLY A 151 -0.20 16.28 -0.96
C GLY A 151 0.23 16.16 -2.42
N GLN A 152 -0.45 16.89 -3.31
CA GLN A 152 -0.10 16.92 -4.72
C GLN A 152 0.77 18.16 -5.02
N ILE A 153 2.00 17.94 -5.54
CA ILE A 153 3.01 19.00 -5.68
C ILE A 153 3.56 19.04 -7.11
N ASP A 154 2.73 18.89 -8.10
CA ASP A 154 3.14 18.95 -9.50
C ASP A 154 2.59 20.19 -10.24
N ALA A 155 2.79 20.24 -11.56
CA ALA A 155 2.32 21.33 -12.42
C ALA A 155 0.79 21.46 -12.50
N PHE A 156 0.02 20.46 -12.04
CA PHE A 156 -1.44 20.48 -12.03
C PHE A 156 -2.03 20.79 -10.64
N SER A 157 -1.19 21.17 -9.69
CA SER A 157 -1.56 21.35 -8.29
C SER A 157 -0.76 22.47 -7.60
N MET A 158 -0.17 22.22 -6.44
CA MET A 158 0.47 23.21 -5.58
C MET A 158 1.60 24.00 -6.28
N THR A 159 2.42 23.36 -7.09
CA THR A 159 3.52 24.05 -7.80
C THR A 159 2.99 25.16 -8.72
N SER A 160 2.01 24.87 -9.57
CA SER A 160 1.38 25.90 -10.42
C SER A 160 0.62 26.96 -9.62
N LEU A 161 -0.05 26.56 -8.54
CA LEU A 161 -0.75 27.50 -7.66
C LEU A 161 0.22 28.56 -7.13
N VAL A 162 1.32 28.13 -6.54
CA VAL A 162 2.33 29.04 -5.95
C VAL A 162 3.00 29.90 -7.04
N GLN A 163 3.43 29.31 -8.14
CA GLN A 163 4.09 30.02 -9.23
C GLN A 163 3.19 31.09 -9.85
N GLN A 164 1.92 30.77 -10.13
CA GLN A 164 0.98 31.72 -10.71
C GLN A 164 0.65 32.85 -9.72
N ALA A 165 0.41 32.52 -8.46
CA ALA A 165 0.11 33.52 -7.41
C ALA A 165 1.30 34.49 -7.22
N MET A 166 2.53 33.98 -7.10
CA MET A 166 3.73 34.82 -6.95
C MET A 166 4.02 35.68 -8.18
N ALA A 167 3.64 35.20 -9.36
CA ALA A 167 3.78 35.97 -10.62
C ALA A 167 2.62 36.96 -10.86
N GLY A 168 1.68 37.11 -9.92
CA GLY A 168 0.49 37.95 -10.07
C GLY A 168 -0.46 37.53 -11.21
N LYS A 169 -0.39 36.26 -11.62
CA LYS A 169 -1.24 35.67 -12.67
C LYS A 169 -2.54 35.16 -12.08
N ARG A 170 -3.58 35.07 -12.93
CA ARG A 170 -4.85 34.45 -12.54
C ARG A 170 -4.65 32.99 -12.21
N VAL A 171 -5.06 32.57 -11.01
CA VAL A 171 -5.03 31.19 -10.55
C VAL A 171 -6.30 30.45 -10.95
N SER A 172 -6.17 29.20 -11.40
CA SER A 172 -7.32 28.34 -11.65
C SER A 172 -7.97 27.90 -10.34
N THR A 173 -9.30 27.84 -10.29
CA THR A 173 -10.08 27.42 -9.12
C THR A 173 -9.84 25.94 -8.74
N LYS A 174 -9.26 25.15 -9.63
CA LYS A 174 -9.00 23.71 -9.40
C LYS A 174 -7.67 23.44 -8.70
N LEU A 175 -6.68 24.35 -8.80
CA LEU A 175 -5.33 24.08 -8.32
C LEU A 175 -5.26 23.87 -6.80
N LEU A 176 -5.95 24.69 -6.01
CA LEU A 176 -5.91 24.54 -4.56
C LEU A 176 -6.59 23.25 -4.08
N PRO A 177 -7.84 22.93 -4.45
CA PRO A 177 -8.46 21.68 -4.05
C PRO A 177 -7.66 20.45 -4.46
N LEU A 178 -7.17 20.40 -5.70
CA LEU A 178 -6.37 19.28 -6.20
C LEU A 178 -5.03 19.11 -5.47
N SER A 179 -4.60 20.09 -4.66
CA SER A 179 -3.35 20.02 -3.91
C SER A 179 -3.48 19.33 -2.55
N PHE A 180 -4.69 19.10 -2.06
CA PHE A 180 -4.92 18.63 -0.70
C PHE A 180 -4.49 17.15 -0.51
N PRO A 181 -3.95 16.81 0.67
CA PRO A 181 -3.50 15.45 0.99
C PRO A 181 -4.61 14.38 0.95
N GLU A 182 -5.86 14.75 1.24
CA GLU A 182 -7.03 13.86 1.25
C GLU A 182 -7.63 13.58 -0.13
N MET A 183 -7.19 14.27 -1.18
CA MET A 183 -7.72 14.10 -2.53
C MET A 183 -7.81 12.64 -3.02
N PRO A 184 -6.89 11.74 -2.68
CA PRO A 184 -7.06 10.32 -3.00
C PRO A 184 -8.39 9.73 -2.52
N ALA A 185 -8.82 10.02 -1.29
CA ALA A 185 -10.10 9.54 -0.76
C ALA A 185 -11.29 10.15 -1.50
N ASP A 186 -11.23 11.46 -1.78
CA ASP A 186 -12.31 12.18 -2.47
C ASP A 186 -12.49 11.66 -3.89
N PHE A 187 -11.39 11.40 -4.63
CA PHE A 187 -11.46 10.82 -5.97
C PHE A 187 -12.02 9.40 -5.97
N ILE A 188 -11.63 8.57 -5.02
CA ILE A 188 -12.17 7.22 -4.86
C ILE A 188 -13.68 7.29 -4.63
N ASN A 189 -14.13 8.13 -3.69
CA ASN A 189 -15.56 8.29 -3.41
C ASN A 189 -16.32 8.94 -4.55
N GLY A 190 -15.87 10.11 -5.04
CA GLY A 190 -16.66 10.94 -5.94
C GLY A 190 -16.70 10.45 -7.39
N TYR A 191 -15.69 9.68 -7.84
CA TYR A 191 -15.56 9.32 -9.26
C TYR A 191 -15.51 7.82 -9.52
N ILE A 192 -15.31 6.98 -8.49
CA ILE A 192 -15.15 5.55 -8.70
C ILE A 192 -16.24 4.74 -7.98
N LEU A 193 -16.41 4.96 -6.67
CA LEU A 193 -17.32 4.16 -5.84
C LEU A 193 -18.69 4.79 -5.66
N HIS A 194 -18.77 6.10 -5.69
CA HIS A 194 -19.97 6.89 -5.34
C HIS A 194 -20.48 6.53 -3.93
N SER A 195 -19.54 6.28 -3.00
CA SER A 195 -19.87 5.96 -1.60
C SER A 195 -20.25 7.21 -0.82
N ILE A 196 -21.25 7.10 0.04
CA ILE A 196 -21.66 8.13 0.98
C ILE A 196 -21.33 7.78 2.43
N GLY A 197 -20.47 6.77 2.61
CA GLY A 197 -20.02 6.35 3.93
C GLY A 197 -18.88 7.23 4.49
N ARG A 198 -18.15 6.68 5.44
CA ARG A 198 -17.04 7.40 6.09
C ARG A 198 -15.90 7.66 5.13
N THR A 199 -15.32 8.85 5.20
CA THR A 199 -14.19 9.22 4.33
C THR A 199 -13.17 10.05 5.10
N GLY A 200 -11.92 10.06 4.61
CA GLY A 200 -10.86 10.93 5.10
C GLY A 200 -9.47 10.36 4.87
N ALA A 201 -8.49 11.07 5.43
CA ALA A 201 -7.10 10.65 5.46
C ALA A 201 -6.51 10.89 6.87
N SER A 202 -5.92 9.86 7.45
CA SER A 202 -5.12 9.96 8.66
C SER A 202 -3.65 9.96 8.28
N LEU A 203 -2.94 11.04 8.57
CA LEU A 203 -1.57 11.24 8.09
C LEU A 203 -0.56 11.16 9.23
N GLY A 204 0.50 10.40 9.01
CA GLY A 204 1.65 10.22 9.90
C GLY A 204 2.96 10.20 9.11
N ALA A 205 3.11 11.12 8.14
CA ALA A 205 4.23 11.13 7.20
C ALA A 205 4.40 9.74 6.54
N CYS A 206 5.60 9.13 6.61
CA CYS A 206 5.85 7.82 6.00
C CYS A 206 5.07 6.64 6.64
N ALA A 207 4.36 6.86 7.76
CA ALA A 207 3.49 5.87 8.40
C ALA A 207 2.00 5.99 8.00
N SER A 208 1.65 6.94 7.13
CA SER A 208 0.26 7.30 6.80
C SER A 208 -0.59 6.11 6.34
N PHE A 209 -0.05 5.20 5.54
CA PHE A 209 -0.82 4.04 5.09
C PHE A 209 -1.31 3.17 6.27
N LEU A 210 -0.45 2.94 7.27
CA LEU A 210 -0.85 2.17 8.46
C LEU A 210 -1.81 2.97 9.37
N TYR A 211 -1.75 4.30 9.36
CA TYR A 211 -2.72 5.14 10.06
C TYR A 211 -4.12 4.98 9.45
N ASN A 212 -4.21 5.02 8.12
CA ASN A 212 -5.46 4.75 7.39
C ASN A 212 -5.93 3.30 7.60
N LEU A 213 -5.00 2.33 7.56
CA LEU A 213 -5.30 0.92 7.81
C LEU A 213 -5.90 0.72 9.20
N ARG A 214 -5.34 1.34 10.24
CA ARG A 214 -5.88 1.31 11.60
C ARG A 214 -7.33 1.79 11.64
N GLN A 215 -7.63 2.91 10.99
CA GLN A 215 -8.99 3.45 10.95
C GLN A 215 -10.00 2.46 10.36
N GLY A 216 -9.67 1.86 9.21
CA GLY A 216 -10.53 0.86 8.58
C GLY A 216 -10.70 -0.40 9.42
N VAL A 217 -9.62 -0.86 10.07
CA VAL A 217 -9.67 -2.01 11.00
C VAL A 217 -10.59 -1.73 12.18
N GLU A 218 -10.43 -0.59 12.86
CA GLU A 218 -11.26 -0.18 13.99
C GLU A 218 -12.74 -0.04 13.60
N ASP A 219 -13.03 0.48 12.41
CA ASP A 219 -14.40 0.62 11.92
C ASP A 219 -15.06 -0.73 11.61
N ILE A 220 -14.34 -1.66 10.99
CA ILE A 220 -14.86 -3.02 10.77
C ILE A 220 -15.05 -3.74 12.10
N GLN A 221 -14.06 -3.73 12.97
CA GLN A 221 -14.13 -4.41 14.28
C GLN A 221 -15.28 -3.91 15.16
N SER A 222 -15.60 -2.61 15.07
CA SER A 222 -16.70 -1.99 15.81
C SER A 222 -18.05 -2.06 15.09
N GLY A 223 -18.11 -2.63 13.88
CA GLY A 223 -19.33 -2.71 13.07
C GLY A 223 -19.77 -1.38 12.45
N ARG A 224 -18.94 -0.34 12.51
CA ARG A 224 -19.22 0.95 11.85
C ARG A 224 -19.07 0.88 10.33
N ALA A 225 -18.21 -0.01 9.84
CA ALA A 225 -18.07 -0.32 8.43
C ALA A 225 -18.15 -1.84 8.19
N GLN A 226 -18.63 -2.23 7.02
CA GLN A 226 -18.58 -3.61 6.52
C GLN A 226 -17.52 -3.77 5.43
N VAL A 227 -17.19 -2.67 4.75
CA VAL A 227 -16.11 -2.58 3.77
C VAL A 227 -15.27 -1.34 4.10
N ALA A 228 -13.95 -1.48 4.08
CA ALA A 228 -13.04 -0.35 4.20
C ALA A 228 -12.02 -0.37 3.06
N ILE A 229 -11.95 0.74 2.33
CA ILE A 229 -10.96 0.99 1.29
C ILE A 229 -9.82 1.75 1.94
N ILE A 230 -8.63 1.16 1.91
CA ILE A 230 -7.42 1.76 2.47
C ILE A 230 -6.48 2.10 1.33
N GLY A 231 -6.07 3.36 1.22
CA GLY A 231 -5.23 3.76 0.10
C GLY A 231 -4.18 4.81 0.44
N GLY A 232 -3.23 4.95 -0.47
CA GLY A 232 -2.25 6.00 -0.50
C GLY A 232 -1.68 6.16 -1.90
N ALA A 233 -1.28 7.38 -2.26
CA ALA A 233 -0.63 7.65 -3.52
C ALA A 233 0.41 8.77 -3.35
N GLU A 234 1.63 8.51 -3.78
CA GLU A 234 2.75 9.45 -3.70
C GLU A 234 3.48 9.56 -5.03
N ALA A 235 3.58 10.79 -5.54
CA ALA A 235 4.40 11.14 -6.70
C ALA A 235 5.50 12.14 -6.25
N PRO A 236 6.50 11.70 -5.47
CA PRO A 236 7.41 12.61 -4.77
C PRO A 236 8.58 13.07 -5.62
N ILE A 237 8.69 12.66 -6.88
CA ILE A 237 9.84 12.99 -7.74
C ILE A 237 9.60 14.36 -8.39
N GLU A 238 9.56 15.37 -7.54
CA GLU A 238 9.36 16.77 -7.87
C GLU A 238 10.47 17.63 -7.24
N PRO A 239 10.91 18.74 -7.89
CA PRO A 239 12.04 19.55 -7.40
C PRO A 239 11.92 19.98 -5.95
N PRO A 240 10.79 20.53 -5.45
CA PRO A 240 10.70 20.99 -4.07
C PRO A 240 10.83 19.85 -3.05
N VAL A 241 10.30 18.66 -3.36
CA VAL A 241 10.36 17.50 -2.49
C VAL A 241 11.79 16.95 -2.42
N LEU A 242 12.42 16.80 -3.59
CA LEU A 242 13.79 16.30 -3.67
C LEU A 242 14.77 17.23 -2.97
N ASP A 243 14.68 18.54 -3.23
CA ASP A 243 15.55 19.54 -2.61
C ASP A 243 15.33 19.62 -1.09
N GLY A 244 14.08 19.51 -0.63
CA GLY A 244 13.75 19.46 0.80
C GLY A 244 14.39 18.27 1.52
N PHE A 245 14.27 17.07 0.99
CA PHE A 245 14.91 15.89 1.59
C PHE A 245 16.43 15.87 1.40
N ALA A 246 16.95 16.40 0.29
CA ALA A 246 18.40 16.55 0.10
C ALA A 246 19.02 17.52 1.11
N ALA A 247 18.36 18.64 1.40
CA ALA A 247 18.79 19.61 2.42
C ALA A 247 18.82 18.99 3.84
N MET A 248 17.99 17.98 4.11
CA MET A 248 18.04 17.22 5.37
C MET A 248 19.18 16.17 5.41
N GLY A 249 19.93 15.97 4.31
CA GLY A 249 20.91 14.90 4.18
C GLY A 249 20.31 13.49 4.21
N ALA A 250 19.02 13.35 3.91
CA ALA A 250 18.29 12.11 4.02
C ALA A 250 18.39 11.21 2.78
N LEU A 251 18.70 11.80 1.61
CA LEU A 251 18.75 11.09 0.33
C LEU A 251 20.15 10.52 0.03
N ALA A 252 20.18 9.40 -0.68
CA ALA A 252 21.39 8.82 -1.22
C ALA A 252 21.91 9.70 -2.37
N THR A 253 23.06 10.34 -2.15
CA THR A 253 23.73 11.20 -3.16
C THR A 253 24.61 10.34 -4.07
N THR A 254 24.75 10.74 -5.32
CA THR A 254 25.45 9.97 -6.37
C THR A 254 26.91 9.64 -6.00
N ASP A 255 27.60 10.55 -5.30
CA ASP A 255 28.98 10.38 -4.81
C ASP A 255 29.12 9.32 -3.70
N LYS A 256 28.04 8.96 -3.03
CA LYS A 256 28.01 7.93 -1.97
C LYS A 256 27.61 6.55 -2.49
N LEU A 257 27.18 6.43 -3.75
CA LEU A 257 26.77 5.15 -4.31
C LEU A 257 27.98 4.21 -4.47
N PRO A 258 27.78 2.89 -4.35
CA PRO A 258 28.81 1.96 -4.76
C PRO A 258 29.09 2.11 -6.26
N LEU A 259 30.30 1.80 -6.67
CA LEU A 259 30.66 1.79 -8.09
C LEU A 259 30.28 0.42 -8.69
N GLY A 260 29.81 0.44 -9.92
CA GLY A 260 29.64 -0.75 -10.75
C GLY A 260 30.96 -1.22 -11.36
N ASP A 261 30.91 -2.31 -12.09
CA ASP A 261 32.08 -2.90 -12.78
C ASP A 261 32.68 -1.97 -13.83
N ASP A 262 31.89 -1.03 -14.34
CA ASP A 262 32.30 0.01 -15.29
C ASP A 262 32.90 1.27 -14.61
N GLY A 263 33.04 1.25 -13.29
CA GLY A 263 33.55 2.38 -12.50
C GLY A 263 32.57 3.54 -12.36
N GLN A 264 31.32 3.39 -12.80
CA GLN A 264 30.28 4.41 -12.65
C GLN A 264 29.42 4.12 -11.41
N PRO A 265 28.70 5.11 -10.86
CA PRO A 265 27.77 4.91 -9.74
C PRO A 265 26.71 3.86 -10.07
N ASP A 266 26.58 2.84 -9.24
CA ASP A 266 25.53 1.83 -9.39
C ASP A 266 24.22 2.30 -8.73
N TYR A 267 23.36 2.90 -9.52
CA TYR A 267 22.07 3.43 -9.07
C TYR A 267 21.13 2.34 -8.53
N ARG A 268 21.24 1.08 -8.99
CA ARG A 268 20.43 -0.04 -8.50
C ARG A 268 20.70 -0.33 -7.03
N ARG A 269 21.90 -0.03 -6.57
CA ARG A 269 22.35 -0.24 -5.19
C ARG A 269 22.31 1.03 -4.34
N ALA A 270 21.54 2.02 -4.74
CA ALA A 270 21.43 3.28 -4.00
C ALA A 270 20.74 3.15 -2.64
N CYS A 271 19.79 2.23 -2.49
CA CYS A 271 19.09 1.96 -1.21
C CYS A 271 19.63 0.67 -0.57
N GLN A 272 20.33 0.79 0.58
CA GLN A 272 21.02 -0.31 1.26
C GLN A 272 20.60 -0.43 2.73
N PRO A 273 19.35 -0.84 3.05
CA PRO A 273 18.91 -1.05 4.42
C PRO A 273 19.77 -2.12 5.11
N PHE A 274 20.15 -1.87 6.36
CA PHE A 274 21.00 -2.76 7.17
C PHE A 274 22.37 -3.08 6.58
N GLY A 275 22.81 -2.32 5.57
CA GLY A 275 24.13 -2.41 4.96
C GLY A 275 24.88 -1.08 5.07
N ARG A 276 25.69 -0.76 4.05
CA ARG A 276 26.39 0.53 3.94
C ARG A 276 25.41 1.63 3.57
N SER A 277 24.63 2.06 4.53
CA SER A 277 23.57 3.05 4.34
C SER A 277 24.09 4.41 3.89
N ALA A 278 23.58 4.92 2.77
CA ALA A 278 23.96 6.23 2.19
C ALA A 278 22.82 7.27 2.23
N GLY A 279 21.61 6.83 2.52
CA GLY A 279 20.39 7.60 2.46
C GLY A 279 19.24 6.76 1.87
N PHE A 280 18.04 7.31 1.77
CA PHE A 280 16.95 6.65 1.07
C PHE A 280 16.84 7.14 -0.39
N VAL A 281 16.11 6.37 -1.17
CA VAL A 281 15.76 6.70 -2.56
C VAL A 281 14.25 6.94 -2.60
N LEU A 282 13.79 8.03 -3.20
CA LEU A 282 12.37 8.28 -3.40
C LEU A 282 11.77 7.35 -4.44
N GLY A 283 10.50 6.93 -4.22
CA GLY A 283 9.76 6.09 -5.14
C GLY A 283 8.34 6.61 -5.39
N GLU A 284 7.84 6.45 -6.62
CA GLU A 284 6.45 6.69 -6.98
C GLU A 284 5.64 5.42 -6.68
N SER A 285 4.50 5.56 -6.01
CA SER A 285 3.59 4.44 -5.74
C SER A 285 2.18 4.91 -5.44
N ALA A 286 1.20 4.09 -5.84
CA ALA A 286 -0.15 4.12 -5.30
C ALA A 286 -0.58 2.69 -4.96
N GLN A 287 -1.12 2.50 -3.76
CA GLN A 287 -1.57 1.21 -3.26
C GLN A 287 -2.96 1.34 -2.65
N VAL A 288 -3.81 0.36 -2.92
CA VAL A 288 -5.15 0.25 -2.37
C VAL A 288 -5.37 -1.17 -1.87
N LEU A 289 -5.90 -1.29 -0.65
CA LEU A 289 -6.42 -2.53 -0.09
C LEU A 289 -7.93 -2.41 0.10
N ILE A 290 -8.65 -3.48 -0.19
CA ILE A 290 -10.07 -3.62 0.16
C ILE A 290 -10.17 -4.58 1.33
N LEU A 291 -10.65 -4.08 2.46
CA LEU A 291 -10.99 -4.87 3.62
C LEU A 291 -12.49 -5.13 3.65
N MET A 292 -12.88 -6.34 4.04
CA MET A 292 -14.27 -6.71 4.32
C MET A 292 -14.42 -7.33 5.70
N ALA A 293 -15.56 -7.09 6.31
CA ALA A 293 -16.00 -7.86 7.47
C ALA A 293 -16.15 -9.34 7.10
N ASP A 294 -15.74 -10.22 7.99
CA ASP A 294 -15.67 -11.66 7.74
C ASP A 294 -17.02 -12.28 7.30
N GLU A 295 -18.14 -11.91 7.92
CA GLU A 295 -19.47 -12.39 7.51
C GLU A 295 -19.80 -12.02 6.06
N LEU A 296 -19.54 -10.76 5.69
CA LEU A 296 -19.79 -10.28 4.34
C LEU A 296 -18.89 -10.98 3.30
N ALA A 297 -17.60 -11.10 3.62
CA ALA A 297 -16.64 -11.78 2.74
C ALA A 297 -17.02 -13.24 2.49
N LEU A 298 -17.43 -13.97 3.52
CA LEU A 298 -17.91 -15.35 3.39
C LEU A 298 -19.21 -15.42 2.60
N ALA A 299 -20.15 -14.51 2.84
CA ALA A 299 -21.44 -14.46 2.14
C ALA A 299 -21.26 -14.19 0.63
N LEU A 300 -20.33 -13.34 0.25
CA LEU A 300 -20.03 -12.99 -1.14
C LEU A 300 -19.12 -14.01 -1.84
N GLY A 301 -18.40 -14.85 -1.11
CA GLY A 301 -17.33 -15.68 -1.66
C GLY A 301 -16.13 -14.85 -2.10
N ALA A 302 -15.77 -13.79 -1.34
CA ALA A 302 -14.62 -12.95 -1.62
C ALA A 302 -13.32 -13.74 -1.43
N ASN A 303 -12.27 -13.42 -2.20
CA ASN A 303 -10.97 -14.07 -2.07
C ASN A 303 -10.27 -13.59 -0.78
N VAL A 304 -10.17 -14.44 0.24
CA VAL A 304 -9.47 -14.13 1.49
C VAL A 304 -7.96 -14.25 1.27
N MET A 305 -7.29 -13.11 1.13
CA MET A 305 -5.84 -13.01 0.96
C MET A 305 -5.09 -12.97 2.29
N GLY A 306 -5.79 -12.75 3.39
CA GLY A 306 -5.28 -12.67 4.75
C GLY A 306 -6.19 -11.82 5.64
N MET A 307 -5.72 -11.52 6.86
CA MET A 307 -6.44 -10.71 7.84
C MET A 307 -5.50 -9.69 8.48
N VAL A 308 -5.97 -8.49 8.72
CA VAL A 308 -5.28 -7.53 9.58
C VAL A 308 -5.70 -7.78 11.02
N ALA A 309 -4.79 -8.32 11.82
CA ALA A 309 -5.11 -8.63 13.21
C ALA A 309 -5.25 -7.37 14.06
N ASP A 310 -4.28 -6.45 13.94
CA ASP A 310 -4.35 -5.11 14.56
C ASP A 310 -3.25 -4.19 14.00
N VAL A 311 -3.38 -2.88 14.28
CA VAL A 311 -2.42 -1.85 13.92
C VAL A 311 -2.14 -0.94 15.12
N PHE A 312 -0.90 -0.90 15.56
CA PHE A 312 -0.46 -0.11 16.71
C PHE A 312 0.20 1.18 16.25
N VAL A 313 -0.35 2.32 16.67
CA VAL A 313 0.16 3.66 16.37
C VAL A 313 0.65 4.31 17.65
N GLN A 314 1.89 4.84 17.64
CA GLN A 314 2.51 5.48 18.81
C GLN A 314 3.33 6.70 18.38
N ALA A 315 3.27 7.75 19.17
CA ALA A 315 4.15 8.91 19.04
C ALA A 315 5.45 8.71 19.84
N ASP A 316 6.54 9.35 19.39
CA ASP A 316 7.81 9.33 20.12
C ASP A 316 7.83 10.24 21.37
N GLY A 317 6.82 11.10 21.52
CA GLY A 317 6.72 12.01 22.68
C GLY A 317 7.67 13.22 22.63
N ALA A 318 8.69 13.19 21.79
CA ALA A 318 9.60 14.30 21.53
C ALA A 318 9.74 14.51 20.02
N LYS A 319 9.86 15.75 19.58
CA LYS A 319 10.03 16.09 18.17
C LYS A 319 11.37 16.77 17.95
N LYS A 320 12.20 16.16 17.10
CA LYS A 320 13.26 16.85 16.36
C LYS A 320 12.90 16.87 14.88
N SER A 321 13.46 17.80 14.12
CA SER A 321 13.18 17.94 12.67
C SER A 321 13.52 16.68 11.88
N ILE A 322 14.56 15.94 12.27
CA ILE A 322 14.90 14.61 11.77
C ILE A 322 14.60 13.62 12.89
N THR A 323 13.92 12.53 12.58
CA THR A 323 13.49 11.52 13.54
C THR A 323 14.72 10.89 14.21
N GLU A 324 14.93 11.21 15.48
CA GLU A 324 15.83 10.41 16.34
C GLU A 324 15.13 9.12 16.79
N PRO A 325 15.91 8.13 17.28
CA PRO A 325 15.34 6.94 17.89
C PRO A 325 14.44 7.33 19.05
N GLY A 326 13.14 7.22 18.82
CA GLY A 326 12.12 7.49 19.82
C GLY A 326 11.53 6.21 20.38
N ILE A 327 10.92 6.32 21.56
CA ILE A 327 10.29 5.20 22.26
C ILE A 327 9.04 4.67 21.53
N GLY A 328 8.40 5.50 20.71
CA GLY A 328 7.13 5.17 20.05
C GLY A 328 7.22 3.95 19.14
N ASN A 329 8.28 3.85 18.33
CA ASN A 329 8.44 2.68 17.46
C ASN A 329 8.78 1.41 18.26
N HIS A 330 9.52 1.52 19.36
CA HIS A 330 9.72 0.41 20.28
C HIS A 330 8.39 -0.13 20.80
N ILE A 331 7.52 0.76 21.30
CA ILE A 331 6.22 0.40 21.85
C ILE A 331 5.33 -0.23 20.78
N SER A 332 5.23 0.37 19.58
CA SER A 332 4.37 -0.17 18.52
C SER A 332 4.82 -1.55 18.06
N MET A 333 6.13 -1.75 17.89
CA MET A 333 6.72 -3.02 17.48
C MET A 333 6.60 -4.10 18.55
N LEU A 334 6.81 -3.79 19.82
CA LEU A 334 6.65 -4.76 20.91
C LEU A 334 5.19 -5.17 21.11
N LYS A 335 4.23 -4.24 20.96
CA LYS A 335 2.80 -4.58 20.95
C LYS A 335 2.45 -5.50 19.79
N ALA A 336 2.98 -5.22 18.60
CA ALA A 336 2.80 -6.08 17.43
C ALA A 336 3.40 -7.48 17.65
N ALA A 337 4.61 -7.57 18.20
CA ALA A 337 5.27 -8.83 18.52
C ALA A 337 4.49 -9.64 19.58
N ALA A 338 4.00 -8.98 20.63
CA ALA A 338 3.21 -9.63 21.67
C ALA A 338 1.89 -10.20 21.09
N LEU A 339 1.20 -9.44 20.23
CA LEU A 339 -0.01 -9.91 19.54
C LEU A 339 0.30 -11.08 18.61
N ALA A 340 1.33 -10.98 17.79
CA ALA A 340 1.74 -12.05 16.89
C ALA A 340 2.07 -13.35 17.66
N ARG A 341 2.82 -13.24 18.76
CA ARG A 341 3.12 -14.38 19.64
C ARG A 341 1.86 -15.06 20.20
N LEU A 342 0.86 -14.27 20.62
CA LEU A 342 -0.43 -14.79 21.10
C LEU A 342 -1.20 -15.49 19.97
N LEU A 343 -1.24 -14.89 18.78
CA LEU A 343 -1.96 -15.44 17.64
C LEU A 343 -1.34 -16.74 17.11
N LEU A 344 -0.04 -16.93 17.28
CA LEU A 344 0.72 -18.07 16.79
C LEU A 344 1.00 -19.10 17.91
N ASP A 345 0.38 -18.97 19.08
CA ASP A 345 0.60 -19.83 20.26
C ASP A 345 2.10 -20.02 20.60
N GLY A 346 2.91 -19.01 20.28
CA GLY A 346 4.36 -18.99 20.48
C GLY A 346 5.17 -19.97 19.63
N ARG A 347 4.58 -20.59 18.59
CA ARG A 347 5.21 -21.64 17.78
C ARG A 347 5.17 -21.40 16.27
N GLY A 348 4.30 -20.51 15.79
CA GLY A 348 4.13 -20.24 14.37
C GLY A 348 5.29 -19.44 13.77
N SER A 349 5.42 -19.52 12.46
CA SER A 349 6.46 -18.81 11.70
C SER A 349 6.00 -17.39 11.33
N LEU A 350 6.89 -16.42 11.50
CA LEU A 350 6.66 -15.05 11.07
C LEU A 350 7.97 -14.40 10.59
N TYR A 351 7.83 -13.31 9.84
CA TYR A 351 8.93 -12.43 9.47
C TYR A 351 8.52 -10.96 9.63
N VAL A 352 9.51 -10.05 9.53
CA VAL A 352 9.29 -8.62 9.64
C VAL A 352 9.62 -7.93 8.32
N HIS A 353 8.66 -7.16 7.80
CA HIS A 353 8.93 -6.11 6.85
C HIS A 353 9.37 -4.85 7.61
N ALA A 354 10.67 -4.60 7.64
CA ALA A 354 11.26 -3.45 8.29
C ALA A 354 10.89 -2.15 7.57
N HIS A 355 10.91 -1.04 8.29
CA HIS A 355 10.84 0.28 7.66
C HIS A 355 12.00 0.50 6.67
N GLY A 356 13.22 0.09 7.03
CA GLY A 356 14.35 -0.15 6.14
C GLY A 356 14.63 0.93 5.10
N THR A 357 14.86 2.18 5.51
CA THR A 357 15.03 3.32 4.58
C THR A 357 16.42 3.39 3.95
N GLY A 358 17.43 2.72 4.50
CA GLY A 358 18.82 2.86 4.06
C GLY A 358 19.50 4.14 4.56
N THR A 359 18.97 4.81 5.58
CA THR A 359 19.68 5.88 6.28
C THR A 359 20.48 5.31 7.46
N PRO A 360 21.70 5.81 7.76
CA PRO A 360 22.53 5.29 8.84
C PRO A 360 21.83 5.26 10.19
N LEU A 361 21.15 6.35 10.54
CA LEU A 361 20.44 6.47 11.80
C LEU A 361 19.30 5.46 11.94
N ASN A 362 18.51 5.26 10.87
CA ASN A 362 17.43 4.26 10.90
C ASN A 362 17.98 2.84 10.98
N CYS A 363 19.09 2.54 10.30
CA CYS A 363 19.71 1.22 10.34
C CYS A 363 20.01 0.78 11.78
N ALA A 364 20.74 1.59 12.54
CA ALA A 364 21.11 1.28 13.92
C ALA A 364 19.89 1.22 14.87
N THR A 365 18.99 2.20 14.74
CA THR A 365 17.79 2.28 15.58
C THR A 365 16.84 1.11 15.36
N GLU A 366 16.55 0.81 14.10
CA GLU A 366 15.61 -0.25 13.77
C GLU A 366 16.19 -1.63 14.12
N ALA A 367 17.51 -1.84 13.94
CA ALA A 367 18.19 -3.05 14.39
C ALA A 367 18.04 -3.26 15.91
N ALA A 368 18.18 -2.21 16.72
CA ALA A 368 17.98 -2.30 18.17
C ALA A 368 16.53 -2.67 18.53
N ILE A 369 15.54 -2.07 17.86
CA ILE A 369 14.13 -2.39 18.06
C ILE A 369 13.83 -3.85 17.69
N LEU A 370 14.34 -4.30 16.54
CA LEU A 370 14.14 -5.66 16.05
C LEU A 370 14.76 -6.72 16.97
N LYS A 371 15.88 -6.42 17.64
CA LYS A 371 16.44 -7.30 18.70
C LYS A 371 15.46 -7.48 19.85
N SER A 372 14.85 -6.40 20.34
CA SER A 372 13.83 -6.49 21.41
C SER A 372 12.58 -7.23 20.92
N VAL A 373 12.23 -7.11 19.64
CA VAL A 373 11.14 -7.92 19.02
C VAL A 373 11.49 -9.41 19.01
N ALA A 374 12.72 -9.78 18.63
CA ALA A 374 13.18 -11.17 18.65
C ALA A 374 13.14 -11.75 20.08
N GLU A 375 13.57 -10.98 21.07
CA GLU A 375 13.47 -11.35 22.49
C GLU A 375 12.01 -11.57 22.92
N MET A 376 11.09 -10.65 22.59
CA MET A 376 9.67 -10.76 22.89
C MET A 376 9.03 -12.00 22.24
N LEU A 377 9.43 -12.32 21.02
CA LEU A 377 8.97 -13.52 20.30
C LEU A 377 9.61 -14.81 20.81
N GLY A 378 10.74 -14.72 21.53
CA GLY A 378 11.52 -15.88 21.98
C GLY A 378 12.22 -16.61 20.83
N THR A 379 12.53 -15.90 19.72
CA THR A 379 13.22 -16.50 18.58
C THR A 379 14.71 -16.17 18.58
N ALA A 380 15.53 -17.18 18.23
CA ALA A 380 16.98 -17.00 18.09
C ALA A 380 17.37 -16.35 16.74
N ARG A 381 16.45 -16.36 15.74
CA ARG A 381 16.70 -15.82 14.40
C ARG A 381 15.40 -15.24 13.83
N LEU A 382 15.20 -13.95 13.98
CA LEU A 382 14.07 -13.22 13.42
C LEU A 382 14.38 -12.84 11.97
N ALA A 383 13.62 -13.39 11.02
CA ALA A 383 13.75 -13.04 9.60
C ALA A 383 13.28 -11.60 9.36
N VAL A 384 14.14 -10.79 8.73
CA VAL A 384 13.92 -9.37 8.46
C VAL A 384 14.18 -9.06 6.98
N THR A 385 13.22 -8.41 6.33
CA THR A 385 13.34 -7.93 4.95
C THR A 385 12.95 -6.47 4.79
N SER A 386 13.29 -5.88 3.66
CA SER A 386 12.82 -4.58 3.19
C SER A 386 12.73 -4.57 1.67
N ILE A 387 11.68 -4.01 1.11
CA ILE A 387 11.49 -3.89 -0.35
C ILE A 387 11.88 -2.53 -0.92
N LYS A 388 12.25 -1.57 -0.07
CA LYS A 388 12.71 -0.25 -0.53
C LYS A 388 13.94 -0.28 -1.45
N PRO A 389 14.84 -1.27 -1.38
CA PRO A 389 15.87 -1.46 -2.40
C PRO A 389 15.34 -1.55 -3.83
N PHE A 390 14.14 -2.08 -4.01
CA PHE A 390 13.52 -2.28 -5.31
C PHE A 390 12.60 -1.13 -5.71
N VAL A 391 11.69 -0.72 -4.83
CA VAL A 391 10.61 0.22 -5.17
C VAL A 391 10.84 1.64 -4.64
N GLY A 392 11.99 1.88 -4.00
CA GLY A 392 12.26 3.14 -3.33
C GLY A 392 11.38 3.35 -2.09
N HIS A 393 11.46 4.55 -1.55
CA HIS A 393 10.62 4.99 -0.44
C HIS A 393 9.47 5.85 -0.96
N SER A 394 8.30 5.26 -1.06
CA SER A 394 7.06 5.92 -1.48
C SER A 394 6.35 6.64 -0.34
N LEU A 395 7.12 7.23 0.59
CA LEU A 395 6.65 8.06 1.69
C LEU A 395 5.39 7.47 2.38
N GLY A 396 4.27 8.19 2.34
CA GLY A 396 3.02 7.79 2.99
C GLY A 396 2.46 6.45 2.52
N THR A 397 2.79 6.00 1.30
CA THR A 397 2.30 4.75 0.70
C THR A 397 3.20 3.55 1.00
N ALA A 398 4.40 3.75 1.56
CA ALA A 398 5.43 2.73 1.69
C ALA A 398 4.98 1.42 2.39
N ALA A 399 4.11 1.50 3.39
CA ALA A 399 3.58 0.30 4.04
C ALA A 399 2.55 -0.44 3.16
N GLY A 400 1.89 0.24 2.24
CA GLY A 400 1.07 -0.40 1.20
C GLY A 400 1.91 -1.29 0.29
N ASP A 401 3.08 -0.81 -0.15
CA ASP A 401 4.04 -1.61 -0.92
C ASP A 401 4.51 -2.84 -0.12
N GLN A 402 4.81 -2.68 1.18
CA GLN A 402 5.22 -3.79 2.05
C GLN A 402 4.11 -4.85 2.19
N ILE A 403 2.86 -4.42 2.36
CA ILE A 403 1.71 -5.33 2.44
C ILE A 403 1.50 -6.04 1.11
N ALA A 404 1.57 -5.34 -0.03
CA ALA A 404 1.47 -5.95 -1.35
C ALA A 404 2.53 -7.04 -1.55
N ALA A 405 3.76 -6.80 -1.09
CA ALA A 405 4.83 -7.80 -1.13
C ALA A 405 4.56 -8.99 -0.19
N ALA A 406 3.97 -8.76 0.99
CA ALA A 406 3.59 -9.84 1.91
C ALA A 406 2.49 -10.73 1.33
N LEU A 407 1.48 -10.14 0.68
CA LEU A 407 0.44 -10.89 -0.03
C LEU A 407 1.03 -11.77 -1.15
N GLY A 408 2.00 -11.22 -1.90
CA GLY A 408 2.73 -11.97 -2.91
C GLY A 408 3.57 -13.10 -2.32
N ALA A 409 4.24 -12.87 -1.19
CA ALA A 409 5.03 -13.87 -0.49
C ALA A 409 4.17 -15.06 -0.03
N TRP A 410 2.98 -14.82 0.49
CA TRP A 410 2.04 -15.89 0.84
C TRP A 410 1.54 -16.67 -0.39
N ARG A 411 1.35 -15.99 -1.51
CA ARG A 411 0.89 -16.65 -2.76
C ARG A 411 1.96 -17.51 -3.41
N HIS A 412 3.24 -17.09 -3.38
CA HIS A 412 4.33 -17.72 -4.13
C HIS A 412 5.39 -18.41 -3.25
N GLY A 413 5.31 -18.25 -1.91
CA GLY A 413 6.19 -18.93 -0.96
C GLY A 413 7.56 -18.27 -0.74
N TRP A 414 7.88 -17.14 -1.38
CA TRP A 414 9.18 -16.48 -1.31
C TRP A 414 9.12 -15.09 -0.72
N VAL A 415 9.95 -14.81 0.28
CA VAL A 415 10.13 -13.45 0.80
C VAL A 415 11.31 -12.79 0.09
N PRO A 416 11.14 -11.61 -0.53
CA PRO A 416 12.24 -10.91 -1.18
C PRO A 416 13.37 -10.58 -0.20
N GLY A 417 14.62 -10.73 -0.64
CA GLY A 417 15.80 -10.32 0.13
C GLY A 417 16.24 -8.89 -0.19
N ILE A 418 17.10 -8.33 0.64
CA ILE A 418 17.75 -7.04 0.45
C ILE A 418 18.99 -7.24 -0.43
N THR A 419 18.79 -7.45 -1.73
CA THR A 419 19.85 -7.84 -2.68
C THR A 419 20.86 -6.73 -2.99
N THR A 420 20.68 -5.53 -2.43
CA THR A 420 21.54 -4.37 -2.66
C THR A 420 22.73 -4.27 -1.71
N ILE A 421 22.81 -5.15 -0.70
CA ILE A 421 23.88 -5.16 0.30
C ILE A 421 24.77 -6.38 0.13
N ASP A 422 26.09 -6.18 0.24
CA ASP A 422 27.08 -7.26 0.23
C ASP A 422 27.32 -7.80 1.65
N GLN A 423 27.20 -6.92 2.65
CA GLN A 423 27.41 -7.23 4.05
C GLN A 423 26.38 -6.57 4.93
N VAL A 424 25.88 -7.31 5.91
CA VAL A 424 25.02 -6.77 6.95
C VAL A 424 25.84 -5.88 7.88
N ALA A 425 25.34 -4.68 8.17
CA ALA A 425 25.99 -3.74 9.08
C ALA A 425 26.19 -4.33 10.48
N GLU A 426 27.26 -3.96 11.17
CA GLU A 426 27.61 -4.46 12.50
C GLU A 426 26.47 -4.31 13.52
N SER A 427 25.71 -3.22 13.44
CA SER A 427 24.53 -2.99 14.29
C SER A 427 23.44 -4.06 14.17
N ALA A 428 23.36 -4.75 13.02
CA ALA A 428 22.39 -5.82 12.74
C ALA A 428 23.05 -7.20 12.62
N ALA A 429 24.35 -7.28 12.41
CA ALA A 429 25.11 -8.52 12.28
C ALA A 429 25.31 -9.22 13.63
N GLY A 430 25.54 -10.55 13.58
CA GLY A 430 25.92 -11.37 14.76
C GLY A 430 24.89 -11.36 15.89
N THR A 431 23.62 -11.10 15.60
CA THR A 431 22.54 -10.93 16.57
C THR A 431 21.43 -11.97 16.34
N SER A 432 20.35 -11.86 17.10
CA SER A 432 19.11 -12.62 16.90
C SER A 432 18.36 -12.23 15.61
N LEU A 433 18.95 -11.39 14.76
CA LEU A 433 18.36 -10.98 13.48
C LEU A 433 18.93 -11.81 12.32
N ASP A 434 18.06 -12.17 11.42
CA ASP A 434 18.36 -12.82 10.16
C ASP A 434 17.93 -11.86 9.02
N VAL A 435 18.81 -10.91 8.72
CA VAL A 435 18.60 -9.97 7.63
C VAL A 435 18.72 -10.73 6.32
N LEU A 436 17.61 -10.84 5.58
CA LEU A 436 17.57 -11.58 4.33
C LEU A 436 18.29 -10.78 3.23
N THR A 437 19.46 -11.24 2.81
CA THR A 437 20.22 -10.65 1.69
C THR A 437 19.83 -11.25 0.35
N GLU A 438 19.15 -12.40 0.37
CA GLU A 438 18.63 -13.11 -0.80
C GLU A 438 17.16 -13.46 -0.56
N ALA A 439 16.40 -13.72 -1.64
CA ALA A 439 15.04 -14.23 -1.51
C ALA A 439 15.06 -15.58 -0.78
N ARG A 440 14.13 -15.74 0.16
CA ARG A 440 14.04 -16.95 0.98
C ARG A 440 12.67 -17.58 0.89
N GLU A 441 12.64 -18.88 0.69
CA GLU A 441 11.45 -19.66 0.91
C GLU A 441 11.17 -19.72 2.42
N ILE A 442 10.08 -19.10 2.85
CA ILE A 442 9.66 -19.07 4.25
C ILE A 442 8.46 -20.01 4.44
N GLY A 443 8.42 -21.14 3.81
CA GLY A 443 7.31 -22.08 3.98
C GLY A 443 5.95 -21.37 4.06
N ALA A 444 5.02 -21.89 4.86
CA ALA A 444 3.79 -21.15 5.23
C ALA A 444 4.09 -20.17 6.36
N ALA A 445 4.76 -19.03 6.08
CA ALA A 445 4.84 -17.96 7.08
C ALA A 445 3.42 -17.54 7.47
N GLU A 446 3.04 -17.81 8.72
CA GLU A 446 1.66 -17.64 9.18
C GLU A 446 1.32 -16.17 9.43
N ALA A 447 2.34 -15.35 9.74
CA ALA A 447 2.16 -13.93 10.01
C ALA A 447 3.31 -13.07 9.45
N VAL A 448 3.04 -11.79 9.32
CA VAL A 448 4.03 -10.74 9.07
C VAL A 448 3.78 -9.55 9.98
N ILE A 449 4.87 -8.96 10.49
CA ILE A 449 4.83 -7.65 11.13
C ILE A 449 5.35 -6.62 10.11
N VAL A 450 4.53 -5.62 9.82
CA VAL A 450 4.88 -4.50 8.94
C VAL A 450 5.19 -3.28 9.79
N ASN A 451 6.40 -2.73 9.66
CA ASN A 451 6.85 -1.56 10.41
C ASN A 451 6.93 -0.31 9.52
N ALA A 452 6.41 0.81 10.00
CA ALA A 452 6.52 2.11 9.36
C ALA A 452 6.86 3.21 10.38
N LYS A 453 7.81 4.08 10.00
CA LYS A 453 8.25 5.23 10.81
C LYS A 453 8.14 6.48 9.96
N GLY A 454 7.52 7.52 10.48
CA GLY A 454 7.32 8.80 9.80
C GLY A 454 8.04 9.95 10.49
N PHE A 455 8.46 10.93 9.70
CA PHE A 455 9.00 12.18 10.23
C PHE A 455 8.05 12.80 11.26
N GLY A 456 8.62 13.44 12.28
CA GLY A 456 7.85 14.03 13.37
C GLY A 456 7.54 13.08 14.52
N GLY A 457 8.11 11.85 14.52
CA GLY A 457 7.91 10.86 15.58
C GLY A 457 6.61 10.06 15.42
N ASN A 458 6.16 9.85 14.20
CA ASN A 458 4.99 9.03 13.87
C ASN A 458 5.42 7.58 13.65
N ASN A 459 4.87 6.64 14.40
CA ASN A 459 5.24 5.24 14.30
C ASN A 459 3.99 4.37 14.21
N ALA A 460 4.02 3.38 13.33
CA ALA A 460 2.96 2.39 13.21
C ALA A 460 3.52 1.01 12.91
N SER A 461 2.92 -0.02 13.50
CA SER A 461 3.27 -1.42 13.26
C SER A 461 1.99 -2.24 13.15
N ALA A 462 1.85 -2.99 12.06
CA ALA A 462 0.69 -3.84 11.80
C ALA A 462 1.06 -5.32 11.92
N VAL A 463 0.12 -6.12 12.42
CA VAL A 463 0.21 -7.59 12.39
C VAL A 463 -0.81 -8.11 11.40
N LEU A 464 -0.33 -8.83 10.39
CA LEU A 464 -1.18 -9.49 9.41
C LEU A 464 -1.01 -11.01 9.54
N LEU A 465 -2.12 -11.74 9.38
CA LEU A 465 -2.12 -13.19 9.26
C LEU A 465 -2.32 -13.59 7.79
N GLY A 466 -1.62 -14.64 7.38
CA GLY A 466 -1.75 -15.22 6.05
C GLY A 466 -3.13 -15.86 5.82
N PRO A 467 -3.41 -16.29 4.58
CA PRO A 467 -4.72 -16.84 4.23
C PRO A 467 -5.04 -18.15 5.00
N GLU A 468 -4.09 -19.06 5.13
CA GLU A 468 -4.32 -20.34 5.81
C GLU A 468 -4.71 -20.19 7.30
N PRO A 469 -3.91 -19.51 8.16
CA PRO A 469 -4.30 -19.29 9.56
C PRO A 469 -5.56 -18.44 9.71
N THR A 470 -5.86 -17.58 8.75
CA THR A 470 -7.12 -16.82 8.71
C THR A 470 -8.30 -17.73 8.46
N LEU A 471 -8.26 -18.59 7.43
CA LEU A 471 -9.33 -19.54 7.10
C LEU A 471 -9.55 -20.55 8.21
N ALA A 472 -8.49 -21.01 8.88
CA ALA A 472 -8.62 -21.90 10.04
C ALA A 472 -9.42 -21.24 11.19
N ARG A 473 -9.19 -19.95 11.45
CA ARG A 473 -9.95 -19.19 12.46
C ARG A 473 -11.41 -18.98 12.05
N LEU A 474 -11.65 -18.74 10.77
CA LEU A 474 -13.02 -18.63 10.23
C LEU A 474 -13.75 -19.97 10.32
N ALA A 475 -13.08 -21.10 10.06
CA ALA A 475 -13.64 -22.44 10.25
C ALA A 475 -14.02 -22.69 11.70
N ALA A 476 -13.15 -22.34 12.66
CA ALA A 476 -13.43 -22.45 14.08
C ALA A 476 -14.61 -21.56 14.53
N ARG A 477 -14.77 -20.39 13.90
CA ARG A 477 -15.83 -19.43 14.24
C ARG A 477 -17.19 -19.77 13.64
N TYR A 478 -17.24 -20.17 12.37
CA TYR A 478 -18.47 -20.33 11.58
C TYR A 478 -18.82 -21.78 11.28
N GLY A 479 -17.91 -22.71 11.51
CA GLY A 479 -18.04 -24.13 11.23
C GLY A 479 -17.72 -24.51 9.79
N GLU A 480 -17.38 -25.78 9.57
CA GLU A 480 -16.96 -26.30 8.26
C GLU A 480 -18.06 -26.23 7.19
N ALA A 481 -19.33 -26.32 7.56
CA ALA A 481 -20.43 -26.19 6.61
C ALA A 481 -20.50 -24.79 5.97
N ALA A 482 -20.27 -23.74 6.77
CA ALA A 482 -20.21 -22.36 6.28
C ALA A 482 -19.00 -22.16 5.36
N LEU A 483 -17.84 -22.73 5.72
CA LEU A 483 -16.64 -22.67 4.89
C LEU A 483 -16.80 -23.46 3.58
N ALA A 484 -17.48 -24.60 3.58
CA ALA A 484 -17.78 -25.34 2.37
C ALA A 484 -18.71 -24.55 1.42
N ALA A 485 -19.71 -23.85 1.97
CA ALA A 485 -20.57 -22.95 1.19
C ALA A 485 -19.80 -21.74 0.64
N TYR A 486 -18.89 -21.18 1.41
CA TYR A 486 -17.99 -20.12 0.99
C TYR A 486 -17.09 -20.58 -0.18
N ARG A 487 -16.43 -21.75 -0.07
CA ARG A 487 -15.53 -22.29 -1.11
C ARG A 487 -16.24 -22.43 -2.46
N ARG A 488 -17.49 -22.89 -2.48
CA ARG A 488 -18.30 -22.97 -3.71
C ARG A 488 -18.54 -21.61 -4.38
N ARG A 489 -18.76 -20.55 -3.58
CA ARG A 489 -18.92 -19.18 -4.14
C ARG A 489 -17.60 -18.60 -4.61
N LEU A 490 -16.51 -18.90 -3.89
CA LEU A 490 -15.17 -18.44 -4.20
C LEU A 490 -14.70 -18.87 -5.60
N GLU A 491 -15.06 -20.07 -6.07
CA GLU A 491 -14.64 -20.56 -7.40
C GLU A 491 -14.97 -19.57 -8.50
N GLY A 492 -16.20 -19.06 -8.55
CA GLY A 492 -16.59 -18.05 -9.54
C GLY A 492 -15.87 -16.71 -9.36
N THR A 493 -15.50 -16.35 -8.13
CA THR A 493 -14.72 -15.13 -7.85
C THR A 493 -13.30 -15.28 -8.40
N LEU A 494 -12.65 -16.42 -8.17
CA LEU A 494 -11.30 -16.69 -8.66
C LEU A 494 -11.23 -16.69 -10.19
N HIS A 495 -12.23 -17.21 -10.89
CA HIS A 495 -12.32 -17.12 -12.36
C HIS A 495 -12.33 -15.67 -12.83
N ARG A 496 -13.17 -14.82 -12.25
CA ARG A 496 -13.23 -13.39 -12.63
C ARG A 496 -11.93 -12.64 -12.30
N ILE A 497 -11.24 -13.00 -11.23
CA ILE A 497 -9.93 -12.44 -10.90
C ILE A 497 -8.90 -12.82 -11.98
N ALA A 498 -8.88 -14.09 -12.39
CA ALA A 498 -7.97 -14.56 -13.43
C ALA A 498 -8.25 -13.86 -14.78
N ASP A 499 -9.51 -13.78 -15.19
CA ASP A 499 -9.92 -13.07 -16.42
C ASP A 499 -9.51 -11.59 -16.40
N ALA A 500 -9.67 -10.93 -15.24
CA ALA A 500 -9.28 -9.54 -15.09
C ALA A 500 -7.75 -9.36 -15.15
N ASP A 501 -6.99 -10.26 -14.55
CA ASP A 501 -5.52 -10.25 -14.61
C ASP A 501 -5.01 -10.50 -16.05
N ASP A 502 -5.60 -11.48 -16.76
CA ASP A 502 -5.27 -11.75 -18.17
C ASP A 502 -5.57 -10.55 -19.06
N ASN A 503 -6.71 -9.89 -18.87
CA ASN A 503 -7.06 -8.67 -19.60
C ASN A 503 -6.03 -7.54 -19.31
N ALA A 504 -5.62 -7.37 -18.08
CA ALA A 504 -4.63 -6.37 -17.71
C ALA A 504 -3.25 -6.67 -18.32
N CYS A 505 -2.80 -7.93 -18.31
CA CYS A 505 -1.57 -8.37 -19.00
C CYS A 505 -1.60 -8.13 -20.52
N GLN A 506 -2.79 -7.99 -21.11
CA GLN A 506 -2.98 -7.68 -22.53
C GLN A 506 -3.22 -6.18 -22.81
N GLY A 507 -3.25 -5.33 -21.77
CA GLY A 507 -3.58 -3.90 -21.89
C GLY A 507 -5.05 -3.63 -22.21
N LYS A 508 -5.93 -4.51 -21.76
CA LYS A 508 -7.39 -4.43 -21.95
C LYS A 508 -8.13 -4.12 -20.64
N GLU A 509 -7.39 -3.69 -19.62
CA GLU A 509 -7.99 -3.29 -18.34
C GLU A 509 -8.91 -2.09 -18.51
N ILE A 510 -9.99 -2.07 -17.73
CA ILE A 510 -10.96 -0.97 -17.71
C ILE A 510 -10.77 -0.18 -16.42
N VAL A 511 -10.42 1.09 -16.58
CA VAL A 511 -10.36 2.03 -15.45
C VAL A 511 -11.75 2.63 -15.23
N ARG A 512 -12.38 2.26 -14.11
CA ARG A 512 -13.68 2.84 -13.71
C ARG A 512 -13.45 4.30 -13.28
N TYR A 513 -14.00 5.23 -14.05
CA TYR A 513 -14.00 6.65 -13.74
C TYR A 513 -15.29 7.29 -14.30
N GLN A 514 -16.15 7.77 -13.43
CA GLN A 514 -17.50 8.22 -13.78
C GLN A 514 -17.75 9.63 -13.25
N PRO A 515 -17.34 10.68 -13.98
CA PRO A 515 -17.64 12.05 -13.59
C PRO A 515 -19.16 12.30 -13.69
N GLY A 516 -19.76 12.80 -12.62
CA GLY A 516 -21.20 13.03 -12.54
C GLY A 516 -22.05 11.76 -12.39
N GLY A 517 -21.41 10.58 -12.28
CA GLY A 517 -22.09 9.34 -11.88
C GLY A 517 -22.31 9.37 -10.38
N GLY A 518 -23.45 8.98 -9.93
CA GLY A 518 -23.84 8.98 -8.52
C GLY A 518 -25.29 9.36 -8.38
N VAL A 519 -25.79 9.20 -7.19
CA VAL A 519 -27.15 9.66 -6.87
C VAL A 519 -27.12 11.18 -6.98
N ASP A 520 -27.94 11.73 -7.87
CA ASP A 520 -28.08 13.16 -8.07
C ASP A 520 -28.60 13.76 -6.77
N HIS A 521 -27.70 14.39 -6.00
CA HIS A 521 -27.95 14.85 -4.64
C HIS A 521 -28.66 16.20 -4.62
N ASP A 522 -29.80 16.25 -5.27
CA ASP A 522 -30.73 17.32 -5.00
C ASP A 522 -31.33 17.08 -3.59
N GLY A 523 -31.12 17.98 -2.64
CA GLY A 523 -31.37 17.82 -1.20
C GLY A 523 -32.79 17.38 -0.78
N GLY A 524 -33.66 16.96 -1.72
CA GLY A 524 -34.96 16.39 -1.49
C GLY A 524 -35.04 14.86 -1.43
N ARG A 525 -33.89 14.15 -1.53
CA ARG A 525 -33.87 12.68 -1.69
C ARG A 525 -33.52 11.90 -0.42
N VAL A 526 -33.39 12.57 0.72
CA VAL A 526 -33.24 11.92 2.03
C VAL A 526 -34.58 12.00 2.75
N ARG A 527 -35.18 10.86 3.04
CA ARG A 527 -36.42 10.77 3.83
C ARG A 527 -36.10 10.21 5.22
N VAL A 528 -36.72 10.80 6.23
CA VAL A 528 -36.66 10.30 7.61
C VAL A 528 -37.88 9.40 7.80
N GLU A 529 -37.63 8.11 8.10
CA GLU A 529 -38.68 7.13 8.35
C GLU A 529 -38.47 6.48 9.72
N ALA A 530 -39.37 5.60 10.14
CA ALA A 530 -39.34 5.01 11.48
C ALA A 530 -38.11 4.10 11.72
N ASP A 531 -37.55 3.52 10.67
CA ASP A 531 -36.40 2.62 10.70
C ASP A 531 -35.07 3.30 10.35
N GLY A 532 -35.06 4.61 10.01
CA GLY A 532 -33.85 5.36 9.71
C GLY A 532 -33.98 6.38 8.60
N LEU A 533 -32.82 6.69 7.98
CA LEU A 533 -32.75 7.60 6.82
C LEU A 533 -32.77 6.76 5.53
N HIS A 534 -33.76 7.02 4.68
CA HIS A 534 -33.84 6.45 3.35
C HIS A 534 -33.26 7.41 2.32
N VAL A 535 -32.24 6.97 1.59
CA VAL A 535 -31.58 7.72 0.52
C VAL A 535 -31.93 7.08 -0.81
N ASP A 536 -32.48 7.86 -1.75
CA ASP A 536 -32.85 7.34 -3.05
C ASP A 536 -31.66 6.71 -3.78
N GLY A 537 -31.88 5.56 -4.43
CA GLY A 537 -30.83 4.78 -5.09
C GLY A 537 -30.12 3.77 -4.21
N TYR A 538 -30.37 3.74 -2.90
CA TYR A 538 -29.84 2.75 -1.96
C TYR A 538 -30.95 1.83 -1.44
N LEU A 539 -30.63 0.55 -1.24
CA LEU A 539 -31.61 -0.45 -0.82
C LEU A 539 -31.83 -0.50 0.70
N HIS A 540 -30.83 -0.09 1.47
CA HIS A 540 -30.85 -0.19 2.94
C HIS A 540 -30.96 1.19 3.57
N PRO A 541 -31.75 1.36 4.64
CA PRO A 541 -31.76 2.60 5.40
C PRO A 541 -30.46 2.80 6.19
N ILE A 542 -30.13 4.04 6.46
CA ILE A 542 -29.07 4.43 7.38
C ILE A 542 -29.66 4.50 8.79
N ALA A 543 -29.16 3.67 9.70
CA ALA A 543 -29.63 3.67 11.08
C ALA A 543 -29.32 5.00 11.79
N LEU A 544 -30.32 5.60 12.43
CA LEU A 544 -30.12 6.75 13.30
C LEU A 544 -29.57 6.31 14.66
N PRO A 545 -28.81 7.18 15.37
CA PRO A 545 -28.41 6.90 16.74
C PRO A 545 -29.65 6.66 17.61
N ASP A 546 -29.69 5.54 18.30
CA ASP A 546 -30.78 5.21 19.21
C ASP A 546 -30.52 5.71 20.64
N GLY A 547 -31.60 5.87 21.39
CA GLY A 547 -31.52 6.32 22.78
C GLY A 547 -30.87 5.30 23.74
N GLU A 548 -30.73 4.01 23.33
CA GLU A 548 -30.12 2.97 24.12
C GLU A 548 -28.61 3.11 24.19
N ALA A 549 -27.97 3.43 23.06
CA ALA A 549 -26.54 3.75 22.99
C ALA A 549 -26.21 4.99 23.84
N LEU A 550 -27.06 6.02 23.79
CA LEU A 550 -26.91 7.22 24.63
C LEU A 550 -27.09 6.92 26.13
N ARG A 551 -28.04 6.05 26.51
CA ARG A 551 -28.25 5.65 27.91
C ARG A 551 -27.08 4.84 28.46
N ALA A 552 -26.51 3.95 27.65
CA ALA A 552 -25.31 3.20 28.03
C ALA A 552 -24.10 4.12 28.27
N TYR A 553 -23.98 5.22 27.49
CA TYR A 553 -22.88 6.15 27.59
C TYR A 553 -23.03 7.15 28.77
N PHE A 554 -24.23 7.66 29.00
CA PHE A 554 -24.47 8.69 30.02
C PHE A 554 -25.00 8.16 31.35
N GLY A 555 -25.08 6.85 31.52
CA GLY A 555 -25.46 6.24 32.80
C GLY A 555 -26.82 6.69 33.29
N GLY A 556 -27.81 6.79 32.42
CA GLY A 556 -29.11 7.36 32.73
C GLY A 556 -29.81 6.66 33.86
N ARG A 557 -29.84 7.28 35.05
CA ARG A 557 -30.88 7.02 36.03
C ARG A 557 -32.23 7.47 35.43
N ARG A 558 -33.22 6.59 35.55
CA ARG A 558 -34.61 6.89 35.25
C ARG A 558 -35.10 8.10 36.06
#